data_0b5e81b67a4e73b9de1ca01142ce0027
#
_entry.id   0b5e81b67a4e73b9de1ca01142ce0027
#
_cell.length_a   1.000
_cell.length_b   1.000
_cell.length_c   1.000
_cell.angle_alpha   90.00
_cell.angle_beta   90.00
_cell.angle_gamma   90.00
#
_symmetry.space_group_name_H-M   'P 1'
#
loop_
_entity.id
_entity.type
_entity.pdbx_description
1 polymer ?
#
loop_
_entity_poly.entity_id
_entity_poly.type
_entity_poly.pdbx_seq_one_letter_code
_entity_poly.pdbx_strand_id
1 'polypeptide(L)'
;GWIFALITLDSGGFAVPEGAAYTREDMRRAILSAQTEEGAFGLSAGTADVDITAMALQALAPYQEDSATAEAIRRGLAWLSGQQTENGDFVSWGDPNAESTAQVLIALCSLGLDPETDARFIQNGRTLRDGLLSYRTREGLFRHTAEGPEDLMATEQAILALQALDRLRAGQGRLYDLRDIPPAASASASPLPWLIAGAAGLAAAGIVIIVI
;
A
#
# COMPACT_ATOMS: atom_id res chain seq x y z
N GLY A 1 3.31 -13.95 1.07
CA GLY A 1 4.12 -14.38 0.11
C GLY A 1 4.23 -13.62 -1.19
N TRP A 2 3.46 -13.99 -2.24
CA TRP A 2 3.63 -13.53 -3.63
C TRP A 2 3.49 -12.01 -3.81
N ILE A 3 2.52 -11.39 -3.12
CA ILE A 3 2.26 -9.94 -3.20
C ILE A 3 3.53 -9.15 -2.87
N PHE A 4 4.12 -9.37 -1.70
CA PHE A 4 5.30 -8.62 -1.28
C PHE A 4 6.56 -9.01 -2.05
N ALA A 5 6.69 -10.27 -2.49
CA ALA A 5 7.78 -10.68 -3.35
C ALA A 5 7.76 -9.91 -4.68
N LEU A 6 6.58 -9.77 -5.30
CA LEU A 6 6.43 -9.03 -6.54
C LEU A 6 6.68 -7.53 -6.34
N ILE A 7 6.10 -6.91 -5.29
CA ILE A 7 6.37 -5.49 -4.95
C ILE A 7 7.87 -5.26 -4.76
N THR A 8 8.56 -6.14 -4.02
CA THR A 8 10.00 -6.00 -3.76
C THR A 8 10.82 -6.09 -5.05
N LEU A 9 10.54 -7.07 -5.91
CA LEU A 9 11.27 -7.21 -7.18
C LEU A 9 11.05 -6.00 -8.08
N ASP A 10 9.86 -5.43 -8.08
CA ASP A 10 9.51 -4.30 -8.95
C ASP A 10 9.99 -2.96 -8.38
N SER A 11 10.19 -2.84 -7.08
CA SER A 11 10.57 -1.59 -6.42
C SER A 11 11.87 -0.99 -6.97
N GLY A 12 12.86 -1.82 -7.25
CA GLY A 12 14.14 -1.43 -7.84
C GLY A 12 14.36 -1.97 -9.25
N GLY A 13 13.35 -2.62 -9.84
CA GLY A 13 13.52 -3.30 -11.13
C GLY A 13 14.54 -4.45 -11.05
N PHE A 14 14.63 -5.13 -9.90
CA PHE A 14 15.63 -6.17 -9.65
C PHE A 14 15.49 -7.35 -10.62
N ALA A 15 16.60 -7.81 -11.20
CA ALA A 15 16.59 -8.96 -12.08
C ALA A 15 16.25 -10.24 -11.28
N VAL A 16 15.41 -11.08 -11.88
CA VAL A 16 15.23 -12.46 -11.40
C VAL A 16 16.38 -13.29 -11.98
N PRO A 17 17.18 -13.99 -11.15
CA PRO A 17 18.29 -14.80 -11.62
C PRO A 17 17.83 -15.90 -12.60
N GLU A 18 18.70 -16.24 -13.56
CA GLU A 18 18.46 -17.39 -14.43
C GLU A 18 18.40 -18.67 -13.58
N GLY A 19 17.40 -19.51 -13.83
CA GLY A 19 17.16 -20.74 -13.06
C GLY A 19 16.47 -20.53 -11.72
N ALA A 20 15.99 -19.32 -11.41
CA ALA A 20 15.14 -19.12 -10.23
C ALA A 20 13.89 -19.98 -10.29
N ALA A 21 13.46 -20.51 -9.16
CA ALA A 21 12.30 -21.39 -9.05
C ALA A 21 10.98 -20.70 -9.47
N TYR A 22 10.92 -19.37 -9.35
CA TYR A 22 9.75 -18.57 -9.67
C TYR A 22 10.16 -17.27 -10.37
N THR A 23 9.39 -16.91 -11.40
CA THR A 23 9.53 -15.65 -12.14
C THR A 23 8.50 -14.62 -11.66
N ARG A 24 8.64 -13.36 -12.08
CA ARG A 24 7.58 -12.34 -11.89
C ARG A 24 6.23 -12.80 -12.42
N GLU A 25 6.25 -13.45 -13.59
CA GLU A 25 5.03 -13.96 -14.21
C GLU A 25 4.36 -15.06 -13.38
N ASP A 26 5.15 -15.93 -12.74
CA ASP A 26 4.62 -16.95 -11.84
C ASP A 26 3.99 -16.31 -10.61
N MET A 27 4.63 -15.28 -10.03
CA MET A 27 4.09 -14.53 -8.89
C MET A 27 2.79 -13.80 -9.26
N ARG A 28 2.78 -13.11 -10.41
CA ARG A 28 1.59 -12.42 -10.92
C ARG A 28 0.43 -13.40 -11.12
N ARG A 29 0.67 -14.53 -11.80
CA ARG A 29 -0.35 -15.57 -12.01
C ARG A 29 -0.85 -16.17 -10.69
N ALA A 30 0.03 -16.38 -9.72
CA ALA A 30 -0.36 -16.88 -8.40
C ALA A 30 -1.28 -15.88 -7.67
N ILE A 31 -0.99 -14.57 -7.77
CA ILE A 31 -1.87 -13.54 -7.22
C ILE A 31 -3.22 -13.57 -7.95
N LEU A 32 -3.24 -13.54 -9.28
CA LEU A 32 -4.48 -13.54 -10.06
C LEU A 32 -5.37 -14.78 -9.75
N SER A 33 -4.75 -15.95 -9.60
CA SER A 33 -5.47 -17.19 -9.28
C SER A 33 -6.08 -17.24 -7.87
N ALA A 34 -5.64 -16.36 -6.97
CA ALA A 34 -6.15 -16.25 -5.61
C ALA A 34 -7.36 -15.31 -5.48
N GLN A 35 -7.76 -14.63 -6.57
CA GLN A 35 -8.91 -13.73 -6.54
C GLN A 35 -10.22 -14.52 -6.37
N THR A 36 -11.07 -14.09 -5.44
CA THR A 36 -12.39 -14.68 -5.21
C THR A 36 -13.36 -14.37 -6.35
N GLU A 37 -14.51 -15.06 -6.38
CA GLU A 37 -15.57 -14.80 -7.36
C GLU A 37 -16.12 -13.36 -7.23
N GLU A 38 -16.14 -12.80 -6.02
CA GLU A 38 -16.59 -11.43 -5.76
C GLU A 38 -15.54 -10.37 -6.14
N GLY A 39 -14.30 -10.78 -6.42
CA GLY A 39 -13.21 -9.88 -6.84
C GLY A 39 -12.23 -9.51 -5.73
N ALA A 40 -12.39 -10.04 -4.53
CA ALA A 40 -11.50 -9.79 -3.40
C ALA A 40 -10.27 -10.72 -3.40
N PHE A 41 -9.34 -10.42 -2.51
CA PHE A 41 -8.22 -11.28 -2.13
C PHE A 41 -8.20 -11.44 -0.61
N GLY A 42 -7.64 -12.54 -0.11
CA GLY A 42 -7.53 -12.79 1.31
C GLY A 42 -6.30 -13.61 1.68
N LEU A 43 -6.10 -13.82 2.98
CA LEU A 43 -4.97 -14.60 3.51
C LEU A 43 -5.01 -16.07 3.12
N SER A 44 -6.22 -16.60 2.89
CA SER A 44 -6.48 -17.97 2.49
C SER A 44 -7.35 -18.01 1.25
N ALA A 45 -7.29 -19.11 0.51
CA ALA A 45 -8.14 -19.29 -0.67
C ALA A 45 -9.64 -19.15 -0.29
N GLY A 46 -10.37 -18.37 -1.06
CA GLY A 46 -11.79 -18.12 -0.86
C GLY A 46 -12.15 -17.18 0.28
N THR A 47 -11.16 -16.56 0.97
CA THR A 47 -11.42 -15.49 1.94
C THR A 47 -11.29 -14.13 1.28
N ALA A 48 -12.02 -13.15 1.80
CA ALA A 48 -11.99 -11.77 1.36
C ALA A 48 -11.53 -10.86 2.52
N ASP A 49 -10.57 -9.98 2.23
CA ASP A 49 -10.01 -9.06 3.22
C ASP A 49 -9.63 -7.74 2.54
N VAL A 50 -9.93 -6.61 3.18
CA VAL A 50 -9.68 -5.27 2.63
C VAL A 50 -8.20 -5.03 2.42
N ASP A 51 -7.37 -5.35 3.43
CA ASP A 51 -5.93 -5.08 3.40
C ASP A 51 -5.25 -5.92 2.33
N ILE A 52 -5.57 -7.23 2.29
CA ILE A 52 -4.98 -8.15 1.30
C ILE A 52 -5.43 -7.80 -0.11
N THR A 53 -6.69 -7.38 -0.28
CA THR A 53 -7.17 -6.91 -1.59
C THR A 53 -6.42 -5.64 -2.02
N ALA A 54 -6.28 -4.66 -1.15
CA ALA A 54 -5.54 -3.44 -1.43
C ALA A 54 -4.06 -3.73 -1.76
N MET A 55 -3.39 -4.58 -0.98
CA MET A 55 -2.00 -4.99 -1.21
C MET A 55 -1.83 -5.78 -2.52
N ALA A 56 -2.80 -6.62 -2.89
CA ALA A 56 -2.78 -7.32 -4.18
C ALA A 56 -2.89 -6.34 -5.34
N LEU A 57 -3.76 -5.32 -5.25
CA LEU A 57 -3.86 -4.28 -6.27
C LEU A 57 -2.58 -3.46 -6.40
N GLN A 58 -1.88 -3.17 -5.29
CA GLN A 58 -0.57 -2.51 -5.32
C GLN A 58 0.46 -3.34 -6.08
N ALA A 59 0.51 -4.66 -5.85
CA ALA A 59 1.42 -5.57 -6.55
C ALA A 59 1.09 -5.70 -8.05
N LEU A 60 -0.19 -5.65 -8.41
CA LEU A 60 -0.68 -5.78 -9.78
C LEU A 60 -0.59 -4.47 -10.59
N ALA A 61 -0.48 -3.33 -9.93
CA ALA A 61 -0.48 -2.01 -10.57
C ALA A 61 0.56 -1.83 -11.70
N PRO A 62 1.78 -2.39 -11.63
CA PRO A 62 2.74 -2.33 -12.76
C PRO A 62 2.28 -3.05 -14.03
N TYR A 63 1.30 -3.93 -13.92
CA TYR A 63 0.90 -4.89 -14.98
C TYR A 63 -0.50 -4.61 -15.55
N GLN A 64 -1.05 -3.41 -15.33
CA GLN A 64 -2.42 -3.06 -15.74
C GLN A 64 -2.63 -3.02 -17.27
N GLU A 65 -1.58 -3.07 -18.08
CA GLU A 65 -1.68 -3.23 -19.53
C GLU A 65 -2.02 -4.67 -19.97
N ASP A 66 -1.81 -5.66 -19.10
CA ASP A 66 -2.23 -7.03 -19.34
C ASP A 66 -3.74 -7.17 -19.06
N SER A 67 -4.48 -7.73 -20.02
CA SER A 67 -5.94 -7.75 -19.95
C SER A 67 -6.50 -8.54 -18.75
N ALA A 68 -5.87 -9.65 -18.37
CA ALA A 68 -6.30 -10.45 -17.22
C ALA A 68 -6.03 -9.70 -15.92
N THR A 69 -4.89 -9.00 -15.84
CA THR A 69 -4.54 -8.16 -14.69
C THR A 69 -5.46 -6.95 -14.58
N ALA A 70 -5.74 -6.27 -15.70
CA ALA A 70 -6.69 -5.14 -15.73
C ALA A 70 -8.08 -5.54 -15.25
N GLU A 71 -8.57 -6.70 -15.66
CA GLU A 71 -9.87 -7.23 -15.21
C GLU A 71 -9.86 -7.57 -13.72
N ALA A 72 -8.79 -8.19 -13.22
CA ALA A 72 -8.64 -8.48 -11.79
C ALA A 72 -8.60 -7.19 -10.96
N ILE A 73 -7.87 -6.17 -11.41
CA ILE A 73 -7.84 -4.84 -10.76
C ILE A 73 -9.23 -4.21 -10.76
N ARG A 74 -9.94 -4.22 -11.88
CA ARG A 74 -11.30 -3.66 -11.99
C ARG A 74 -12.25 -4.32 -10.98
N ARG A 75 -12.21 -5.65 -10.85
CA ARG A 75 -13.03 -6.40 -9.90
C ARG A 75 -12.64 -6.09 -8.45
N GLY A 76 -11.34 -6.03 -8.14
CA GLY A 76 -10.85 -5.67 -6.81
C GLY A 76 -11.27 -4.26 -6.39
N LEU A 77 -11.17 -3.28 -7.30
CA LEU A 77 -11.65 -1.92 -7.06
C LEU A 77 -13.16 -1.85 -6.82
N ALA A 78 -13.94 -2.61 -7.59
CA ALA A 78 -15.40 -2.66 -7.41
C ALA A 78 -15.76 -3.27 -6.05
N TRP A 79 -15.06 -4.32 -5.63
CA TRP A 79 -15.26 -4.93 -4.32
C TRP A 79 -14.87 -3.96 -3.20
N LEU A 80 -13.68 -3.35 -3.25
CA LEU A 80 -13.23 -2.36 -2.24
C LEU A 80 -14.19 -1.18 -2.13
N SER A 81 -14.68 -0.65 -3.24
CA SER A 81 -15.67 0.44 -3.23
C SER A 81 -16.93 0.09 -2.44
N GLY A 82 -17.36 -1.17 -2.49
CA GLY A 82 -18.50 -1.67 -1.72
C GLY A 82 -18.22 -1.89 -0.22
N GLN A 83 -16.94 -1.85 0.20
CA GLN A 83 -16.53 -2.02 1.60
C GLN A 83 -16.31 -0.69 2.33
N GLN A 84 -16.28 0.44 1.60
CA GLN A 84 -16.06 1.74 2.21
C GLN A 84 -17.22 2.13 3.11
N THR A 85 -16.91 2.60 4.32
CA THR A 85 -17.94 3.07 5.27
C THR A 85 -18.44 4.47 4.90
N GLU A 86 -19.52 4.90 5.53
CA GLU A 86 -20.08 6.25 5.37
C GLU A 86 -19.12 7.35 5.84
N ASN A 87 -18.13 7.02 6.67
CA ASN A 87 -17.10 7.95 7.13
C ASN A 87 -15.92 8.10 6.17
N GLY A 88 -15.90 7.31 5.09
CA GLY A 88 -14.80 7.31 4.12
C GLY A 88 -13.64 6.38 4.47
N ASP A 89 -13.73 5.63 5.56
CA ASP A 89 -12.74 4.67 6.03
C ASP A 89 -13.12 3.22 5.68
N PHE A 90 -12.33 2.25 6.18
CA PHE A 90 -12.51 0.82 5.94
C PHE A 90 -12.48 0.01 7.22
N VAL A 91 -13.22 -1.10 7.19
CA VAL A 91 -13.27 -2.09 8.27
C VAL A 91 -12.43 -3.30 7.89
N SER A 92 -11.53 -3.71 8.76
CA SER A 92 -10.89 -5.02 8.73
C SER A 92 -10.82 -5.55 10.18
N TRP A 93 -11.05 -6.87 10.35
CA TRP A 93 -11.01 -7.55 11.65
C TRP A 93 -11.96 -6.99 12.73
N GLY A 94 -13.06 -6.38 12.31
CA GLY A 94 -14.16 -6.03 13.20
C GLY A 94 -14.45 -4.54 13.35
N ASP A 95 -13.44 -3.68 13.34
CA ASP A 95 -13.58 -2.24 13.52
C ASP A 95 -13.01 -1.43 12.34
N PRO A 96 -13.59 -0.24 12.06
CA PRO A 96 -12.96 0.72 11.18
C PRO A 96 -11.60 1.14 11.73
N ASN A 97 -10.57 1.15 10.87
CA ASN A 97 -9.22 1.43 11.33
C ASN A 97 -8.38 2.20 10.30
N ALA A 98 -7.34 2.84 10.80
CA ALA A 98 -6.46 3.69 10.02
C ALA A 98 -5.65 2.89 8.99
N GLU A 99 -5.17 1.70 9.35
CA GLU A 99 -4.27 0.90 8.53
C GLU A 99 -4.98 0.38 7.28
N SER A 100 -6.19 -0.17 7.42
CA SER A 100 -6.98 -0.63 6.27
C SER A 100 -7.32 0.52 5.33
N THR A 101 -7.67 1.69 5.88
CA THR A 101 -7.91 2.91 5.10
C THR A 101 -6.65 3.35 4.37
N ALA A 102 -5.49 3.31 5.03
CA ALA A 102 -4.20 3.63 4.44
C ALA A 102 -3.83 2.68 3.29
N GLN A 103 -4.03 1.36 3.46
CA GLN A 103 -3.73 0.37 2.42
C GLN A 103 -4.56 0.60 1.15
N VAL A 104 -5.85 0.91 1.29
CA VAL A 104 -6.70 1.21 0.12
C VAL A 104 -6.27 2.52 -0.55
N LEU A 105 -5.91 3.55 0.22
CA LEU A 105 -5.40 4.81 -0.33
C LEU A 105 -4.11 4.57 -1.14
N ILE A 106 -3.15 3.79 -0.62
CA ILE A 106 -1.93 3.43 -1.33
C ILE A 106 -2.25 2.65 -2.61
N ALA A 107 -3.22 1.74 -2.57
CA ALA A 107 -3.63 0.97 -3.75
C ALA A 107 -4.16 1.86 -4.87
N LEU A 108 -5.05 2.81 -4.56
CA LEU A 108 -5.57 3.77 -5.54
C LEU A 108 -4.43 4.59 -6.15
N CYS A 109 -3.57 5.18 -5.32
CA CYS A 109 -2.42 5.95 -5.79
C CYS A 109 -1.49 5.10 -6.67
N SER A 110 -1.29 3.83 -6.34
CA SER A 110 -0.48 2.91 -7.13
C SER A 110 -1.05 2.64 -8.53
N LEU A 111 -2.37 2.72 -8.66
CA LEU A 111 -3.10 2.56 -9.93
C LEU A 111 -3.26 3.89 -10.70
N GLY A 112 -2.73 5.00 -10.17
CA GLY A 112 -2.88 6.32 -10.79
C GLY A 112 -4.25 6.96 -10.54
N LEU A 113 -5.02 6.49 -9.56
CA LEU A 113 -6.33 6.99 -9.20
C LEU A 113 -6.22 7.94 -8.01
N ASP A 114 -6.74 9.16 -8.13
CA ASP A 114 -6.76 10.11 -7.01
C ASP A 114 -7.94 9.78 -6.06
N PRO A 115 -7.65 9.36 -4.81
CA PRO A 115 -8.67 8.94 -3.84
C PRO A 115 -9.59 10.08 -3.36
N GLU A 116 -9.31 11.33 -3.69
CA GLU A 116 -10.17 12.47 -3.36
C GLU A 116 -11.12 12.86 -4.51
N THR A 117 -10.91 12.33 -5.72
CA THR A 117 -11.73 12.66 -6.89
C THR A 117 -12.40 11.46 -7.54
N ASP A 118 -11.96 10.23 -7.25
CA ASP A 118 -12.59 9.03 -7.76
C ASP A 118 -13.95 8.81 -7.07
N ALA A 119 -15.03 9.02 -7.80
CA ALA A 119 -16.40 8.95 -7.27
C ALA A 119 -16.77 7.60 -6.65
N ARG A 120 -16.06 6.52 -6.99
CA ARG A 120 -16.27 5.19 -6.39
C ARG A 120 -15.89 5.16 -4.91
N PHE A 121 -14.98 6.05 -4.48
CA PHE A 121 -14.41 6.10 -3.13
C PHE A 121 -14.76 7.38 -2.38
N ILE A 122 -15.92 7.97 -2.73
CA ILE A 122 -16.49 9.12 -2.00
C ILE A 122 -17.85 8.69 -1.44
N GLN A 123 -17.94 8.57 -0.12
CA GLN A 123 -19.16 8.20 0.60
C GLN A 123 -19.69 9.40 1.41
N ASN A 124 -20.95 9.74 1.22
CA ASN A 124 -21.57 10.91 1.89
C ASN A 124 -20.75 12.21 1.80
N GLY A 125 -20.04 12.41 0.68
CA GLY A 125 -19.15 13.55 0.49
C GLY A 125 -17.81 13.46 1.23
N ARG A 126 -17.52 12.34 1.88
CA ARG A 126 -16.24 12.07 2.52
C ARG A 126 -15.35 11.24 1.60
N THR A 127 -14.12 11.68 1.47
CA THR A 127 -13.07 11.01 0.71
C THR A 127 -12.33 9.99 1.57
N LEU A 128 -11.54 9.14 0.93
CA LEU A 128 -10.62 8.24 1.64
C LEU A 128 -9.65 8.99 2.56
N ARG A 129 -9.17 10.15 2.10
CA ARG A 129 -8.28 11.00 2.89
C ARG A 129 -9.00 11.56 4.14
N ASP A 130 -10.27 11.94 4.02
CA ASP A 130 -11.05 12.39 5.18
C ASP A 130 -11.22 11.26 6.19
N GLY A 131 -11.51 10.03 5.73
CA GLY A 131 -11.57 8.84 6.56
C GLY A 131 -10.26 8.60 7.31
N LEU A 132 -9.12 8.59 6.59
CA LEU A 132 -7.80 8.40 7.20
C LEU A 132 -7.47 9.50 8.21
N LEU A 133 -7.71 10.77 7.88
CA LEU A 133 -7.39 11.89 8.75
C LEU A 133 -8.27 11.96 10.01
N SER A 134 -9.40 11.25 10.05
CA SER A 134 -10.23 11.16 11.25
C SER A 134 -9.54 10.46 12.43
N TYR A 135 -8.52 9.63 12.15
CA TYR A 135 -7.71 8.96 13.16
C TYR A 135 -6.53 9.79 13.67
N ARG A 136 -6.28 10.98 13.06
CA ARG A 136 -5.16 11.82 13.43
C ARG A 136 -5.38 12.52 14.75
N THR A 137 -4.38 12.47 15.63
CA THR A 137 -4.37 13.20 16.92
C THR A 137 -3.91 14.65 16.72
N ARG A 138 -4.04 15.45 17.79
CA ARG A 138 -3.57 16.83 17.80
C ARG A 138 -2.04 16.92 17.68
N GLU A 139 -1.35 15.93 18.20
CA GLU A 139 0.11 15.79 18.18
C GLU A 139 0.63 15.37 16.81
N GLY A 140 -0.28 14.94 15.91
CA GLY A 140 0.07 14.57 14.53
C GLY A 140 0.33 13.08 14.32
N LEU A 141 0.19 12.27 15.36
CA LEU A 141 0.20 10.82 15.29
C LEU A 141 -1.17 10.29 14.86
N PHE A 142 -1.27 8.98 14.64
CA PHE A 142 -2.53 8.32 14.29
C PHE A 142 -2.87 7.25 15.31
N ARG A 143 -4.17 6.98 15.45
CA ARG A 143 -4.72 5.90 16.25
C ARG A 143 -5.06 4.74 15.34
N HIS A 144 -5.03 3.53 15.87
CA HIS A 144 -5.56 2.37 15.17
C HIS A 144 -7.06 2.51 14.94
N THR A 145 -7.84 2.77 16.00
CA THR A 145 -9.29 3.03 15.95
C THR A 145 -9.61 4.42 16.49
N ALA A 146 -10.79 4.94 16.19
CA ALA A 146 -11.19 6.31 16.56
C ALA A 146 -11.04 6.63 18.05
N GLU A 147 -11.37 5.66 18.92
CA GLU A 147 -11.33 5.81 20.39
C GLU A 147 -10.05 5.22 21.03
N GLY A 148 -9.15 4.66 20.20
CA GLY A 148 -7.91 4.03 20.67
C GLY A 148 -6.84 5.05 21.09
N PRO A 149 -5.76 4.59 21.74
CA PRO A 149 -4.55 5.39 21.94
C PRO A 149 -3.82 5.63 20.60
N GLU A 150 -2.82 6.51 20.64
CA GLU A 150 -1.87 6.64 19.54
C GLU A 150 -1.15 5.33 19.30
N ASP A 151 -0.98 5.01 18.02
CA ASP A 151 -0.38 3.77 17.55
C ASP A 151 0.72 4.04 16.53
N LEU A 152 1.87 3.39 16.69
CA LEU A 152 3.01 3.59 15.80
C LEU A 152 2.79 2.99 14.42
N MET A 153 2.12 1.82 14.33
CA MET A 153 1.85 1.16 13.05
C MET A 153 0.82 1.98 12.26
N ALA A 154 -0.26 2.42 12.92
CA ALA A 154 -1.25 3.32 12.33
C ALA A 154 -0.59 4.61 11.81
N THR A 155 0.32 5.18 12.60
CA THR A 155 1.05 6.40 12.23
C THR A 155 1.96 6.16 11.02
N GLU A 156 2.73 5.07 11.01
CA GLU A 156 3.61 4.71 9.90
C GLU A 156 2.81 4.50 8.61
N GLN A 157 1.75 3.70 8.66
CA GLN A 157 0.93 3.41 7.48
C GLN A 157 0.19 4.65 6.96
N ALA A 158 -0.31 5.50 7.85
CA ALA A 158 -0.94 6.75 7.46
C ALA A 158 0.05 7.71 6.77
N ILE A 159 1.28 7.82 7.27
CA ILE A 159 2.34 8.61 6.62
C ILE A 159 2.64 8.06 5.23
N LEU A 160 2.79 6.74 5.08
CA LEU A 160 3.03 6.10 3.79
C LEU A 160 1.88 6.37 2.81
N ALA A 161 0.64 6.32 3.27
CA ALA A 161 -0.53 6.61 2.46
C ALA A 161 -0.57 8.07 1.99
N LEU A 162 -0.32 9.02 2.88
CA LEU A 162 -0.24 10.43 2.53
C LEU A 162 0.93 10.72 1.58
N GLN A 163 2.07 10.05 1.77
CA GLN A 163 3.20 10.13 0.85
C GLN A 163 2.85 9.57 -0.54
N ALA A 164 2.08 8.47 -0.62
CA ALA A 164 1.61 7.92 -1.89
C ALA A 164 0.73 8.94 -2.64
N LEU A 165 -0.15 9.64 -1.95
CA LEU A 165 -0.99 10.69 -2.51
C LEU A 165 -0.17 11.89 -3.00
N ASP A 166 0.80 12.34 -2.21
CA ASP A 166 1.68 13.44 -2.59
C ASP A 166 2.50 13.08 -3.83
N ARG A 167 3.04 11.86 -3.91
CA ARG A 167 3.77 11.36 -5.08
C ARG A 167 2.89 11.31 -6.32
N LEU A 168 1.65 10.80 -6.20
CA LEU A 168 0.68 10.77 -7.30
C LEU A 168 0.44 12.18 -7.84
N ARG A 169 0.19 13.16 -6.98
CA ARG A 169 -0.07 14.54 -7.35
C ARG A 169 1.13 15.26 -7.94
N ALA A 170 2.31 14.89 -7.50
CA ALA A 170 3.57 15.38 -8.07
C ALA A 170 3.95 14.70 -9.39
N GLY A 171 3.16 13.74 -9.89
CA GLY A 171 3.47 12.98 -11.09
C GLY A 171 4.70 12.06 -10.95
N GLN A 172 5.02 11.68 -9.71
CA GLN A 172 6.10 10.76 -9.38
C GLN A 172 5.65 9.30 -9.50
N GLY A 173 6.60 8.36 -9.41
CA GLY A 173 6.32 6.92 -9.39
C GLY A 173 5.49 6.48 -8.17
N ARG A 174 5.02 5.24 -8.20
CA ARG A 174 4.27 4.62 -7.09
C ARG A 174 5.10 4.65 -5.79
N LEU A 175 4.42 4.56 -4.65
CA LEU A 175 5.07 4.60 -3.33
C LEU A 175 6.29 3.67 -3.22
N TYR A 176 6.13 2.43 -3.70
CA TYR A 176 7.18 1.42 -3.65
C TYR A 176 8.05 1.35 -4.91
N ASP A 177 7.96 2.31 -5.82
CA ASP A 177 8.88 2.44 -6.94
C ASP A 177 10.05 3.34 -6.52
N LEU A 178 11.17 2.73 -6.22
CA LEU A 178 12.36 3.41 -5.70
C LEU A 178 13.30 3.91 -6.81
N ARG A 179 12.99 3.67 -8.08
CA ARG A 179 13.89 4.00 -9.20
C ARG A 179 13.99 5.50 -9.46
N ASP A 180 13.02 6.27 -9.01
CA ASP A 180 13.02 7.74 -9.10
C ASP A 180 13.62 8.43 -7.86
N ILE A 181 14.01 7.65 -6.86
CA ILE A 181 14.70 8.17 -5.67
C ILE A 181 16.19 8.21 -5.97
N PRO A 182 16.83 9.39 -5.96
CA PRO A 182 18.26 9.45 -6.16
C PRO A 182 18.97 8.65 -5.07
N PRO A 183 20.03 7.87 -5.42
CA PRO A 183 20.83 7.17 -4.42
C PRO A 183 21.27 8.17 -3.37
N ALA A 184 21.18 7.79 -2.10
CA ALA A 184 21.68 8.62 -1.01
C ALA A 184 23.11 9.06 -1.38
N ALA A 185 23.35 10.36 -1.41
CA ALA A 185 24.69 10.86 -1.67
C ALA A 185 25.64 10.11 -0.72
N SER A 186 26.60 9.39 -1.30
CA SER A 186 27.60 8.70 -0.49
C SER A 186 28.16 9.73 0.48
N ALA A 187 27.87 9.56 1.76
CA ALA A 187 28.44 10.42 2.78
C ALA A 187 29.94 10.33 2.54
N SER A 188 30.52 11.38 1.95
CA SER A 188 31.95 11.49 1.86
C SER A 188 32.42 11.27 3.29
N ALA A 189 33.26 10.26 3.50
CA ALA A 189 33.74 9.88 4.82
C ALA A 189 34.41 11.07 5.50
N SER A 190 33.59 11.90 6.11
CA SER A 190 34.02 12.87 7.10
C SER A 190 34.26 12.05 8.37
N PRO A 191 35.43 12.07 8.97
CA PRO A 191 35.67 11.33 10.19
C PRO A 191 35.00 12.09 11.37
N LEU A 192 33.68 11.98 11.46
CA LEU A 192 32.95 12.45 12.63
C LEU A 192 32.28 11.24 13.29
N PRO A 193 32.45 11.12 14.60
CA PRO A 193 32.23 9.87 15.29
C PRO A 193 30.73 9.58 15.46
N TRP A 194 30.34 8.34 15.21
CA TRP A 194 29.36 7.47 15.87
C TRP A 194 27.96 8.02 16.24
N LEU A 195 27.70 9.31 16.30
CA LEU A 195 26.49 9.87 16.90
C LEU A 195 25.38 10.25 15.91
N ILE A 196 25.57 10.10 14.59
CA ILE A 196 24.55 10.43 13.56
C ILE A 196 24.15 9.21 12.70
N ALA A 197 24.69 8.03 12.96
CA ALA A 197 24.33 6.81 12.24
C ALA A 197 22.94 6.25 12.60
N GLY A 198 22.26 6.83 13.58
CA GLY A 198 20.96 6.36 14.04
C GLY A 198 19.75 6.87 13.24
N ALA A 199 19.86 8.00 12.55
CA ALA A 199 18.69 8.65 11.93
C ALA A 199 18.54 8.39 10.42
N ALA A 200 19.61 8.03 9.72
CA ALA A 200 19.57 7.77 8.28
C ALA A 200 19.36 6.28 7.93
N GLY A 201 19.52 5.37 8.91
CA GLY A 201 19.32 3.93 8.74
C GLY A 201 17.87 3.48 8.83
N LEU A 202 16.98 4.30 9.34
CA LEU A 202 15.56 3.94 9.53
C LEU A 202 14.70 4.08 8.27
N ALA A 203 15.14 4.82 7.27
CA ALA A 203 14.39 4.98 6.02
C ALA A 203 14.55 3.81 5.03
N ALA A 204 15.56 2.96 5.21
CA ALA A 204 15.81 1.82 4.33
C ALA A 204 15.52 0.46 4.97
N ALA A 205 15.31 0.39 6.27
CA ALA A 205 15.09 -0.86 7.01
C ALA A 205 13.64 -1.06 7.49
N GLY A 206 12.74 -0.13 7.20
CA GLY A 206 11.35 -0.15 7.69
C GLY A 206 10.40 -1.10 6.96
N ILE A 207 10.87 -1.95 6.05
CA ILE A 207 10.01 -2.99 5.43
C ILE A 207 10.31 -4.34 6.09
N VAL A 208 10.14 -4.43 7.38
CA VAL A 208 9.89 -5.72 8.04
C VAL A 208 8.42 -5.71 8.45
N ILE A 209 7.57 -6.15 7.55
CA ILE A 209 6.18 -6.48 7.87
C ILE A 209 6.23 -7.79 8.65
N ILE A 210 6.02 -7.69 9.94
CA ILE A 210 5.70 -8.86 10.76
C ILE A 210 4.26 -9.24 10.41
N VAL A 211 4.13 -10.27 9.57
CA VAL A 211 2.86 -11.01 9.44
C VAL A 211 2.84 -11.99 10.59
N ILE A 212 2.06 -11.71 11.61
CA ILE A 212 1.62 -12.71 12.58
C ILE A 212 0.25 -13.20 12.16
#